data_179a8740c5a74d7da49e89108daf1c13
#
_entry.id   179a8740c5a74d7da49e89108daf1c13
#
_cell.length_a   1.000
_cell.length_b   1.000
_cell.length_c   1.000
_cell.angle_alpha   90.00
_cell.angle_beta   90.00
_cell.angle_gamma   90.00
#
_symmetry.space_group_name_H-M   'P 1'
#
loop_
_entity.id
_entity.type
_entity.pdbx_description
1 polymer ?
#
loop_
_entity_poly.entity_id
_entity_poly.type
_entity_poly.pdbx_seq_one_letter_code
_entity_poly.pdbx_strand_id
1 'polypeptide(L)'
;SIMDLLFRRGRAAAEEARFIERARELLSFVGLSGKDDQLAGSLPYGHQRRLEIARALMLAPSALLLDEPMAGMNVVEKAELAGLISQIRANGTAILLVEHDVEIVRSLSDRITVLHHGERIADGLPDEIFADARVQNAYLGREMMHVEG
;
A
#
# COMPACT_ATOMS: atom_id res chain seq x y z
N SER A 1 -29.77 -6.44 -34.07
CA SER A 1 -30.78 -5.39 -34.29
C SER A 1 -30.20 -4.04 -33.89
N ILE A 2 -30.61 -2.93 -34.56
CA ILE A 2 -30.21 -1.56 -34.20
C ILE A 2 -30.58 -1.26 -32.73
N MET A 3 -31.69 -1.76 -32.26
CA MET A 3 -32.13 -1.69 -30.86
C MET A 3 -31.11 -2.33 -29.90
N ASP A 4 -30.55 -3.48 -30.22
CA ASP A 4 -29.52 -4.14 -29.40
C ASP A 4 -28.22 -3.32 -29.33
N LEU A 5 -27.87 -2.62 -30.41
CA LEU A 5 -26.71 -1.74 -30.47
C LEU A 5 -26.90 -0.50 -29.59
N LEU A 6 -28.11 0.08 -29.60
CA LEU A 6 -28.47 1.24 -28.76
C LEU A 6 -28.52 0.85 -27.27
N PHE A 7 -29.09 -0.30 -26.93
CA PHE A 7 -29.10 -0.81 -25.56
C PHE A 7 -27.68 -1.14 -25.03
N ARG A 8 -26.81 -1.71 -25.88
CA ARG A 8 -25.41 -1.96 -25.53
C ARG A 8 -24.64 -0.65 -25.31
N ARG A 9 -24.87 0.39 -26.13
CA ARG A 9 -24.25 1.71 -25.92
C ARG A 9 -24.72 2.38 -24.61
N GLY A 10 -26.00 2.29 -24.28
CA GLY A 10 -26.52 2.84 -23.03
C GLY A 10 -25.98 2.12 -21.80
N ARG A 11 -25.84 0.79 -21.86
CA ARG A 11 -25.23 0.00 -20.77
C ARG A 11 -23.74 0.30 -20.62
N ALA A 12 -22.99 0.39 -21.71
CA ALA A 12 -21.57 0.73 -21.67
C ALA A 12 -21.35 2.13 -21.08
N ALA A 13 -22.16 3.12 -21.47
CA ALA A 13 -22.06 4.47 -20.90
C ALA A 13 -22.40 4.52 -19.40
N ALA A 14 -23.38 3.73 -18.95
CA ALA A 14 -23.72 3.63 -17.54
C ALA A 14 -22.63 2.91 -16.72
N GLU A 15 -22.01 1.89 -17.28
CA GLU A 15 -20.85 1.22 -16.66
C GLU A 15 -19.64 2.16 -16.58
N GLU A 16 -19.33 2.87 -17.65
CA GLU A 16 -18.24 3.86 -17.68
C GLU A 16 -18.46 4.95 -16.63
N ALA A 17 -19.66 5.48 -16.49
CA ALA A 17 -19.98 6.47 -15.47
C ALA A 17 -19.75 5.95 -14.05
N ARG A 18 -20.11 4.68 -13.78
CA ARG A 18 -19.86 4.03 -12.48
C ARG A 18 -18.36 3.87 -12.21
N PHE A 19 -17.57 3.49 -13.21
CA PHE A 19 -16.13 3.37 -13.06
C PHE A 19 -15.46 4.72 -12.79
N ILE A 20 -15.91 5.78 -13.46
CA ILE A 20 -15.40 7.15 -13.23
C ILE A 20 -15.74 7.60 -11.81
N GLU A 21 -16.97 7.39 -11.36
CA GLU A 21 -17.38 7.73 -9.99
C GLU A 21 -16.54 6.95 -8.96
N ARG A 22 -16.39 5.65 -9.15
CA ARG A 22 -15.56 4.81 -8.28
C ARG A 22 -14.10 5.26 -8.28
N ALA A 23 -13.55 5.64 -9.42
CA ALA A 23 -12.19 6.19 -9.52
C ALA A 23 -12.04 7.48 -8.70
N ARG A 24 -13.01 8.40 -8.77
CA ARG A 24 -13.02 9.64 -7.97
C ARG A 24 -13.11 9.39 -6.47
N GLU A 25 -13.97 8.45 -6.06
CA GLU A 25 -14.04 8.02 -4.66
C GLU A 25 -12.68 7.52 -4.16
N LEU A 26 -12.00 6.68 -4.93
CA LEU A 26 -10.71 6.14 -4.58
C LEU A 26 -9.60 7.20 -4.59
N LEU A 27 -9.61 8.13 -5.57
CA LEU A 27 -8.70 9.27 -5.55
C LEU A 27 -8.90 10.12 -4.28
N SER A 28 -10.15 10.34 -3.88
CA SER A 28 -10.46 11.03 -2.63
C SER A 28 -9.97 10.25 -1.41
N PHE A 29 -10.21 8.94 -1.39
CA PHE A 29 -9.78 8.05 -0.30
C PHE A 29 -8.27 8.05 -0.10
N VAL A 30 -7.48 8.06 -1.19
CA VAL A 30 -6.01 8.12 -1.10
C VAL A 30 -5.45 9.55 -0.97
N GLY A 31 -6.30 10.57 -0.81
CA GLY A 31 -5.88 11.97 -0.63
C GLY A 31 -5.46 12.68 -1.92
N LEU A 32 -5.99 12.25 -3.07
CA LEU A 32 -5.73 12.83 -4.39
C LEU A 32 -6.95 13.53 -4.99
N SER A 33 -7.88 14.02 -4.16
CA SER A 33 -9.07 14.76 -4.63
C SER A 33 -8.68 15.94 -5.54
N GLY A 34 -9.42 16.10 -6.65
CA GLY A 34 -9.21 17.19 -7.60
C GLY A 34 -7.93 17.09 -8.45
N LYS A 35 -7.35 15.90 -8.52
CA LYS A 35 -6.17 15.60 -9.36
C LYS A 35 -6.49 14.70 -10.56
N ASP A 36 -7.76 14.43 -10.79
CA ASP A 36 -8.26 13.53 -11.84
C ASP A 36 -7.85 13.96 -13.26
N ASP A 37 -7.64 15.26 -13.50
CA ASP A 37 -7.19 15.79 -14.80
C ASP A 37 -5.65 15.94 -14.91
N GLN A 38 -4.87 15.59 -13.87
CA GLN A 38 -3.42 15.70 -13.89
C GLN A 38 -2.77 14.47 -14.51
N LEU A 39 -1.65 14.67 -15.21
CA LEU A 39 -0.84 13.55 -15.67
C LEU A 39 -0.21 12.83 -14.46
N ALA A 40 -0.39 11.52 -14.39
CA ALA A 40 0.14 10.71 -13.27
C ALA A 40 1.66 10.91 -13.05
N GLY A 41 2.44 11.01 -14.14
CA GLY A 41 3.88 11.24 -14.07
C GLY A 41 4.30 12.64 -13.61
N SER A 42 3.38 13.62 -13.55
CA SER A 42 3.66 14.96 -13.02
C SER A 42 3.41 15.09 -11.52
N LEU A 43 2.83 14.06 -10.89
CA LEU A 43 2.58 14.04 -9.47
C LEU A 43 3.89 13.88 -8.68
N PRO A 44 4.01 14.45 -7.46
CA PRO A 44 5.07 14.12 -6.53
C PRO A 44 5.12 12.61 -6.26
N TYR A 45 6.31 12.08 -5.95
CA TYR A 45 6.53 10.64 -5.80
C TYR A 45 5.55 9.97 -4.81
N GLY A 46 5.35 10.52 -3.63
CA GLY A 46 4.38 10.00 -2.65
C GLY A 46 2.94 9.97 -3.18
N HIS A 47 2.55 10.94 -4.02
CA HIS A 47 1.24 10.93 -4.68
C HIS A 47 1.14 9.85 -5.77
N GLN A 48 2.23 9.57 -6.49
CA GLN A 48 2.26 8.48 -7.46
C GLN A 48 2.03 7.13 -6.78
N ARG A 49 2.69 6.89 -5.62
CA ARG A 49 2.48 5.66 -4.82
C ARG A 49 1.04 5.50 -4.32
N ARG A 50 0.42 6.60 -3.88
CA ARG A 50 -1.01 6.59 -3.50
C ARG A 50 -1.92 6.30 -4.69
N LEU A 51 -1.60 6.84 -5.87
CA LEU A 51 -2.32 6.55 -7.10
C LEU A 51 -2.21 5.07 -7.50
N GLU A 52 -1.03 4.46 -7.36
CA GLU A 52 -0.83 3.01 -7.59
C GLU A 52 -1.73 2.17 -6.68
N ILE A 53 -1.84 2.52 -5.40
CA ILE A 53 -2.75 1.87 -4.46
C ILE A 53 -4.22 2.08 -4.88
N ALA A 54 -4.62 3.29 -5.24
CA ALA A 54 -5.97 3.56 -5.74
C ALA A 54 -6.32 2.70 -6.96
N ARG A 55 -5.39 2.55 -7.90
CA ARG A 55 -5.55 1.68 -9.07
C ARG A 55 -5.75 0.21 -8.68
N ALA A 56 -4.99 -0.30 -7.71
CA ALA A 56 -5.15 -1.66 -7.22
C ALA A 56 -6.52 -1.84 -6.53
N LEU A 57 -6.98 -0.86 -5.76
CA LEU A 57 -8.28 -0.87 -5.09
C LEU A 57 -9.48 -0.79 -6.03
N MET A 58 -9.30 -0.32 -7.28
CA MET A 58 -10.34 -0.37 -8.32
C MET A 58 -10.85 -1.79 -8.58
N LEU A 59 -10.00 -2.79 -8.39
CA LEU A 59 -10.33 -4.21 -8.59
C LEU A 59 -11.08 -4.81 -7.39
N ALA A 60 -11.36 -4.03 -6.34
CA ALA A 60 -11.95 -4.48 -5.08
C ALA A 60 -11.27 -5.78 -4.55
N PRO A 61 -9.94 -5.80 -4.38
CA PRO A 61 -9.20 -7.00 -4.04
C PRO A 61 -9.49 -7.44 -2.61
N SER A 62 -9.50 -8.76 -2.36
CA SER A 62 -9.55 -9.33 -1.01
C SER A 62 -8.18 -9.25 -0.30
N ALA A 63 -7.10 -9.16 -1.07
CA ALA A 63 -5.73 -9.00 -0.56
C ALA A 63 -4.93 -8.06 -1.45
N LEU A 64 -4.11 -7.20 -0.84
CA LEU A 64 -3.22 -6.25 -1.50
C LEU A 64 -1.77 -6.56 -1.11
N LEU A 65 -0.91 -6.71 -2.12
CA LEU A 65 0.53 -6.94 -1.95
C LEU A 65 1.26 -5.61 -2.19
N LEU A 66 2.03 -5.17 -1.20
CA LEU A 66 2.80 -3.94 -1.23
C LEU A 66 4.28 -4.27 -0.99
N ASP A 67 5.09 -3.98 -2.00
CA ASP A 67 6.53 -4.21 -1.96
C ASP A 67 7.24 -2.86 -1.85
N GLU A 68 7.87 -2.64 -0.68
CA GLU A 68 8.56 -1.40 -0.28
C GLU A 68 7.80 -0.12 -0.65
N PRO A 69 6.50 0.00 -0.30
CA PRO A 69 5.68 1.13 -0.76
C PRO A 69 6.16 2.49 -0.22
N MET A 70 6.95 2.49 0.85
CA MET A 70 7.45 3.70 1.53
C MET A 70 8.89 4.06 1.17
N ALA A 71 9.53 3.33 0.24
CA ALA A 71 10.89 3.63 -0.19
C ALA A 71 10.99 5.05 -0.76
N GLY A 72 12.02 5.80 -0.34
CA GLY A 72 12.27 7.17 -0.81
C GLY A 72 11.34 8.25 -0.26
N MET A 73 10.43 7.93 0.66
CA MET A 73 9.54 8.88 1.32
C MET A 73 10.18 9.51 2.56
N ASN A 74 9.84 10.76 2.83
CA ASN A 74 10.16 11.40 4.10
C ASN A 74 9.24 10.90 5.25
N VAL A 75 9.55 11.27 6.49
CA VAL A 75 8.84 10.79 7.69
C VAL A 75 7.34 11.12 7.66
N VAL A 76 6.97 12.30 7.16
CA VAL A 76 5.56 12.72 7.08
C VAL A 76 4.80 11.88 6.04
N GLU A 77 5.39 11.70 4.85
CA GLU A 77 4.81 10.90 3.78
C GLU A 77 4.64 9.42 4.19
N LYS A 78 5.64 8.85 4.91
CA LYS A 78 5.56 7.51 5.48
C LYS A 78 4.39 7.39 6.47
N ALA A 79 4.25 8.32 7.40
CA ALA A 79 3.18 8.31 8.38
C ALA A 79 1.78 8.39 7.72
N GLU A 80 1.63 9.24 6.70
CA GLU A 80 0.39 9.36 5.94
C GLU A 80 0.06 8.09 5.16
N LEU A 81 1.07 7.46 4.52
CA LEU A 81 0.87 6.20 3.79
C LEU A 81 0.57 5.04 4.76
N ALA A 82 1.23 4.98 5.92
CA ALA A 82 0.92 4.01 6.97
C ALA A 82 -0.53 4.14 7.46
N GLY A 83 -1.01 5.36 7.67
CA GLY A 83 -2.42 5.65 7.99
C GLY A 83 -3.38 5.14 6.91
N LEU A 84 -3.06 5.36 5.64
CA LEU A 84 -3.85 4.87 4.51
C LEU A 84 -3.89 3.33 4.47
N ILE A 85 -2.76 2.66 4.62
CA ILE A 85 -2.68 1.18 4.67
C ILE A 85 -3.53 0.63 5.82
N SER A 86 -3.47 1.27 7.00
CA SER A 86 -4.30 0.90 8.15
C SER A 86 -5.81 1.03 7.86
N GLN A 87 -6.23 2.07 7.15
CA GLN A 87 -7.62 2.25 6.74
C GLN A 87 -8.07 1.18 5.72
N ILE A 88 -7.22 0.83 4.75
CA ILE A 88 -7.49 -0.24 3.78
C ILE A 88 -7.71 -1.57 4.50
N ARG A 89 -6.85 -1.89 5.48
CA ARG A 89 -6.98 -3.07 6.34
C ARG A 89 -8.27 -3.05 7.14
N ALA A 90 -8.60 -1.94 7.77
CA ALA A 90 -9.83 -1.77 8.54
C ALA A 90 -11.10 -1.95 7.69
N ASN A 91 -11.03 -1.65 6.39
CA ASN A 91 -12.10 -1.89 5.43
C ASN A 91 -12.18 -3.36 4.94
N GLY A 92 -11.38 -4.27 5.50
CA GLY A 92 -11.48 -5.72 5.27
C GLY A 92 -10.57 -6.26 4.16
N THR A 93 -9.66 -5.45 3.59
CA THR A 93 -8.65 -5.95 2.65
C THR A 93 -7.44 -6.48 3.42
N ALA A 94 -7.07 -7.74 3.21
CA ALA A 94 -5.84 -8.29 3.75
C ALA A 94 -4.61 -7.59 3.11
N ILE A 95 -3.57 -7.32 3.91
CA ILE A 95 -2.35 -6.68 3.41
C ILE A 95 -1.17 -7.63 3.60
N LEU A 96 -0.43 -7.89 2.52
CA LEU A 96 0.92 -8.44 2.58
C LEU A 96 1.90 -7.29 2.30
N LEU A 97 2.65 -6.89 3.32
CA LEU A 97 3.61 -5.79 3.25
C LEU A 97 5.04 -6.35 3.30
N VAL A 98 5.86 -6.00 2.32
CA VAL A 98 7.31 -6.20 2.35
C VAL A 98 7.95 -4.87 2.66
N GLU A 99 8.66 -4.78 3.76
CA GLU A 99 9.34 -3.56 4.23
C GLU A 99 10.60 -3.90 5.03
N HIS A 100 11.54 -2.98 5.07
CA HIS A 100 12.76 -3.07 5.84
C HIS A 100 12.83 -2.02 6.97
N ASP A 101 11.90 -1.08 7.02
CA ASP A 101 11.76 -0.08 8.08
C ASP A 101 11.06 -0.73 9.30
N VAL A 102 11.86 -0.97 10.34
CA VAL A 102 11.44 -1.71 11.55
C VAL A 102 10.24 -1.05 12.25
N GLU A 103 10.24 0.28 12.35
CA GLU A 103 9.17 1.05 12.99
C GLU A 103 7.84 0.91 12.21
N ILE A 104 7.91 0.97 10.89
CA ILE A 104 6.75 0.77 10.01
C ILE A 104 6.20 -0.64 10.16
N VAL A 105 7.08 -1.65 10.06
CA VAL A 105 6.68 -3.05 10.20
C VAL A 105 6.02 -3.30 11.56
N ARG A 106 6.60 -2.77 12.64
CA ARG A 106 6.08 -2.92 13.99
C ARG A 106 4.69 -2.28 14.15
N SER A 107 4.49 -1.11 13.56
CA SER A 107 3.25 -0.34 13.71
C SER A 107 2.08 -0.88 12.90
N LEU A 108 2.37 -1.53 11.75
CA LEU A 108 1.34 -1.94 10.79
C LEU A 108 1.00 -3.43 10.85
N SER A 109 1.91 -4.28 11.34
CA SER A 109 1.78 -5.73 11.20
C SER A 109 1.05 -6.39 12.36
N ASP A 110 0.15 -7.32 12.05
CA ASP A 110 -0.45 -8.24 13.03
C ASP A 110 0.42 -9.49 13.20
N ARG A 111 1.19 -9.84 12.17
CA ARG A 111 2.13 -10.96 12.14
C ARG A 111 3.31 -10.62 11.24
N ILE A 112 4.50 -11.04 11.64
CA ILE A 112 5.74 -10.77 10.92
C ILE A 112 6.43 -12.08 10.58
N THR A 113 6.83 -12.23 9.32
CA THR A 113 7.75 -13.27 8.87
C THR A 113 9.07 -12.61 8.50
N VAL A 114 10.16 -13.04 9.11
CA VAL A 114 11.49 -12.47 8.87
C VAL A 114 12.28 -13.39 7.96
N LEU A 115 12.76 -12.81 6.85
CA LEU A 115 13.62 -13.48 5.87
C LEU A 115 15.04 -12.93 5.96
N HIS A 116 16.03 -13.83 5.96
CA HIS A 116 17.45 -13.48 5.92
C HIS A 116 18.18 -14.41 4.95
N HIS A 117 18.85 -13.86 3.95
CA HIS A 117 19.51 -14.63 2.88
C HIS A 117 18.62 -15.69 2.20
N GLY A 118 17.33 -15.37 2.01
CA GLY A 118 16.36 -16.27 1.38
C GLY A 118 15.77 -17.34 2.32
N GLU A 119 16.19 -17.38 3.58
CA GLU A 119 15.67 -18.31 4.59
C GLU A 119 14.75 -17.58 5.59
N ARG A 120 13.69 -18.27 6.00
CA ARG A 120 12.81 -17.79 7.07
C ARG A 120 13.45 -18.05 8.43
N ILE A 121 13.91 -16.98 9.09
CA ILE A 121 14.57 -17.07 10.40
C ILE A 121 13.61 -16.91 11.60
N ALA A 122 12.47 -16.23 11.42
CA ALA A 122 11.44 -16.06 12.44
C ALA A 122 10.06 -15.87 11.82
N ASP A 123 9.00 -16.18 12.59
CA ASP A 123 7.61 -15.98 12.22
C ASP A 123 6.75 -15.92 13.50
N GLY A 124 6.05 -14.81 13.76
CA GLY A 124 5.28 -14.62 14.99
C GLY A 124 4.64 -13.24 15.11
N LEU A 125 4.19 -12.93 16.32
CA LEU A 125 3.66 -11.62 16.67
C LEU A 125 4.79 -10.57 16.73
N PRO A 126 4.50 -9.29 16.49
CA PRO A 126 5.54 -8.24 16.49
C PRO A 126 6.44 -8.27 17.72
N ASP A 127 5.89 -8.33 18.93
CA ASP A 127 6.68 -8.31 20.16
C ASP A 127 7.58 -9.55 20.30
N GLU A 128 7.13 -10.72 19.83
CA GLU A 128 7.94 -11.95 19.83
C GLU A 128 9.12 -11.83 18.86
N ILE A 129 8.86 -11.27 17.66
CA ILE A 129 9.86 -11.09 16.61
C ILE A 129 10.93 -10.10 17.04
N PHE A 130 10.56 -8.97 17.63
CA PHE A 130 11.53 -7.95 18.07
C PHE A 130 12.31 -8.36 19.33
N ALA A 131 11.83 -9.37 20.08
CA ALA A 131 12.57 -9.99 21.18
C ALA A 131 13.51 -11.14 20.74
N ASP A 132 13.38 -11.65 19.50
CA ASP A 132 14.19 -12.76 19.00
C ASP A 132 15.63 -12.30 18.71
N ALA A 133 16.60 -12.89 19.39
CA ALA A 133 18.02 -12.57 19.26
C ALA A 133 18.54 -12.75 17.81
N ARG A 134 17.99 -13.69 17.04
CA ARG A 134 18.38 -13.92 15.62
C ARG A 134 17.98 -12.74 14.76
N VAL A 135 16.77 -12.20 15.02
CA VAL A 135 16.25 -11.01 14.31
C VAL A 135 17.05 -9.78 14.70
N GLN A 136 17.31 -9.59 15.99
CA GLN A 136 18.12 -8.48 16.48
C GLN A 136 19.52 -8.48 15.86
N ASN A 137 20.18 -9.62 15.79
CA ASN A 137 21.51 -9.74 15.18
C ASN A 137 21.50 -9.52 13.65
N ALA A 138 20.44 -9.94 12.97
CA ALA A 138 20.34 -9.82 11.52
C ALA A 138 19.99 -8.41 11.04
N TYR A 139 19.17 -7.67 11.79
CA TYR A 139 18.60 -6.40 11.36
C TYR A 139 18.95 -5.23 12.27
N LEU A 140 18.83 -5.35 13.60
CA LEU A 140 19.03 -4.25 14.54
C LEU A 140 20.51 -3.96 14.82
N GLY A 141 21.38 -4.99 14.70
CA GLY A 141 22.83 -4.81 14.82
C GLY A 141 23.46 -3.97 13.68
N ARG A 142 22.78 -3.83 12.54
CA ARG A 142 23.23 -3.00 11.42
C ARG A 142 22.82 -1.53 11.55
N GLU A 143 21.69 -1.23 12.14
CA GLU A 143 21.25 0.16 12.36
C GLU A 143 22.12 0.88 13.37
N MET A 144 22.62 0.20 14.40
CA MET A 144 23.53 0.81 15.37
C MET A 144 24.92 1.15 14.80
N MET A 145 25.35 0.50 13.72
CA MET A 145 26.62 0.79 13.04
C MET A 145 26.52 1.97 12.04
N HIS A 146 25.34 2.46 11.71
CA HIS A 146 25.14 3.59 10.79
C HIS A 146 24.92 4.93 11.50
N VAL A 147 24.83 4.95 12.83
CA VAL A 147 24.66 6.18 13.63
C VAL A 147 26.01 6.75 14.11
N GLU A 148 27.10 6.03 13.98
CA GLU A 148 28.46 6.46 14.40
C GLU A 148 29.40 6.79 13.23
N GLY A 149 28.87 7.26 12.09
CA GLY A 149 29.68 7.66 10.94
C GLY A 149 29.45 9.10 10.49
#